data_7d70dda2c112d183948e9ef5e9c3c927
#
_entry.id   7d70dda2c112d183948e9ef5e9c3c927
#
_cell.length_a   1.000
_cell.length_b   1.000
_cell.length_c   1.000
_cell.angle_alpha   90.00
_cell.angle_beta   90.00
_cell.angle_gamma   90.00
#
_symmetry.space_group_name_H-M   'P 1'
#
loop_
_entity.id
_entity.type
_entity.pdbx_description
1 polymer ?
#
loop_
_entity_poly.entity_id
_entity_poly.type
_entity_poly.pdbx_seq_one_letter_code
_entity_poly.pdbx_strand_id
1 'polypeptide(L)'
;IDGMYYPYLGGASCNDLDAVETLVYFYLQGNKRSEEIRSALRKVYDGIWDMQNEDGGFCWARRRTRWLKGYIPLLTDIFRHRDLLYWYLSWRSAIRIQTLPNPTIKTGWASNARGWEDSSIFDTWFRCLTIAEISKVLTDVPYAQFPWQFLRVPGLGWFSDDI
;
A
#
# COMPACT_ATOMS: atom_id res chain seq x y z
N ILE A 1 -4.66 -0.17 9.07
CA ILE A 1 -6.10 0.00 9.35
C ILE A 1 -6.91 -0.72 8.27
N ASP A 2 -6.55 -0.62 7.03
CA ASP A 2 -7.22 -1.24 5.87
C ASP A 2 -6.32 -2.22 5.10
N GLY A 3 -5.23 -2.62 5.72
CA GLY A 3 -4.19 -3.44 5.11
C GLY A 3 -3.10 -2.64 4.42
N MET A 4 -3.29 -1.33 4.22
CA MET A 4 -2.33 -0.46 3.53
C MET A 4 -1.44 0.27 4.55
N TYR A 5 -0.24 0.65 4.14
CA TYR A 5 0.81 1.15 5.05
C TYR A 5 0.95 2.67 5.09
N TYR A 6 0.23 3.37 4.26
CA TYR A 6 0.24 4.81 4.34
C TYR A 6 -0.58 5.30 5.54
N PRO A 7 -0.17 6.36 6.25
CA PRO A 7 -0.86 6.84 7.46
C PRO A 7 -2.26 7.42 7.18
N TYR A 8 -2.62 7.56 5.92
CA TYR A 8 -3.94 7.99 5.49
C TYR A 8 -4.75 6.80 5.00
N LEU A 9 -6.06 6.84 5.19
CA LEU A 9 -6.95 5.81 4.67
C LEU A 9 -6.85 5.74 3.13
N GLY A 10 -6.67 4.54 2.60
CA GLY A 10 -6.61 4.31 1.15
C GLY A 10 -5.22 4.03 0.59
N GLY A 11 -4.19 4.02 1.44
CA GLY A 11 -2.83 3.67 1.02
C GLY A 11 -2.12 4.74 0.18
N ALA A 12 -0.94 4.40 -0.29
CA ALA A 12 -0.17 5.13 -1.28
C ALA A 12 0.76 4.16 -1.99
N SER A 13 0.74 4.12 -3.29
CA SER A 13 1.39 3.07 -4.10
C SER A 13 2.86 2.83 -3.74
N CYS A 14 3.67 3.88 -3.64
CA CYS A 14 5.09 3.76 -3.31
C CYS A 14 5.32 3.34 -1.85
N ASN A 15 4.59 3.92 -0.89
CA ASN A 15 4.74 3.59 0.52
C ASN A 15 4.32 2.15 0.83
N ASP A 16 3.31 1.66 0.12
CA ASP A 16 2.87 0.27 0.27
C ASP A 16 3.92 -0.70 -0.28
N LEU A 17 4.58 -0.36 -1.40
CA LEU A 17 5.69 -1.15 -1.93
C LEU A 17 6.85 -1.20 -0.94
N ASP A 18 7.33 -0.05 -0.45
CA ASP A 18 8.46 0.03 0.49
C ASP A 18 8.22 -0.81 1.75
N ALA A 19 6.99 -0.75 2.28
CA ALA A 19 6.61 -1.54 3.44
C ALA A 19 6.56 -3.04 3.13
N VAL A 20 6.02 -3.42 1.98
CA VAL A 20 5.94 -4.83 1.54
C VAL A 20 7.32 -5.41 1.29
N GLU A 21 8.21 -4.71 0.59
CA GLU A 21 9.60 -5.15 0.39
C GLU A 21 10.29 -5.42 1.72
N THR A 22 10.13 -4.51 2.69
CA THR A 22 10.67 -4.68 4.04
C THR A 22 10.13 -5.94 4.72
N LEU A 23 8.82 -6.17 4.66
CA LEU A 23 8.19 -7.34 5.27
C LEU A 23 8.59 -8.65 4.59
N VAL A 24 8.64 -8.67 3.25
CA VAL A 24 9.08 -9.82 2.47
C VAL A 24 10.53 -10.17 2.81
N TYR A 25 11.41 -9.17 2.87
CA TYR A 25 12.80 -9.36 3.27
C TYR A 25 12.89 -10.04 4.65
N PHE A 26 12.21 -9.51 5.67
CA PHE A 26 12.23 -10.10 7.01
C PHE A 26 11.61 -11.50 7.06
N TYR A 27 10.59 -11.77 6.26
CA TYR A 27 9.99 -13.10 6.16
C TYR A 27 11.00 -14.12 5.63
N LEU A 28 11.68 -13.79 4.53
CA LEU A 28 12.67 -14.66 3.88
C LEU A 28 13.89 -14.92 4.76
N GLN A 29 14.24 -13.99 5.67
CA GLN A 29 15.30 -14.19 6.66
C GLN A 29 14.90 -15.10 7.84
N GLY A 30 13.73 -15.70 7.83
CA GLY A 30 13.29 -16.61 8.87
C GLY A 30 12.93 -15.93 10.19
N ASN A 31 12.28 -14.79 10.14
CA ASN A 31 11.87 -14.03 11.33
C ASN A 31 10.86 -14.81 12.18
N LYS A 32 10.98 -14.69 13.52
CA LYS A 32 10.07 -15.31 14.49
C LYS A 32 8.61 -14.87 14.33
N ARG A 33 8.35 -13.72 13.65
CA ARG A 33 7.02 -13.16 13.39
C ARG A 33 6.50 -13.51 12.00
N SER A 34 6.96 -14.59 11.38
CA SER A 34 6.62 -14.97 10.01
C SER A 34 5.11 -15.07 9.76
N GLU A 35 4.34 -15.61 10.70
CA GLU A 35 2.88 -15.71 10.56
C GLU A 35 2.19 -14.34 10.61
N GLU A 36 2.68 -13.43 11.46
CA GLU A 36 2.15 -12.07 11.52
C GLU A 36 2.47 -11.32 10.23
N ILE A 37 3.69 -11.48 9.70
CA ILE A 37 4.10 -10.88 8.43
C ILE A 37 3.24 -11.44 7.30
N ARG A 38 3.06 -12.76 7.22
CA ARG A 38 2.21 -13.40 6.23
C ARG A 38 0.78 -12.87 6.27
N SER A 39 0.21 -12.73 7.46
CA SER A 39 -1.12 -12.17 7.66
C SER A 39 -1.20 -10.70 7.22
N ALA A 40 -0.16 -9.91 7.49
CA ALA A 40 -0.09 -8.52 7.05
C ALA A 40 -0.02 -8.41 5.52
N LEU A 41 0.84 -9.22 4.88
CA LEU A 41 0.96 -9.27 3.42
C LEU A 41 -0.35 -9.68 2.75
N ARG A 42 -1.11 -10.63 3.34
CA ARG A 42 -2.43 -11.02 2.84
C ARG A 42 -3.40 -9.83 2.82
N LYS A 43 -3.45 -9.07 3.89
CA LYS A 43 -4.32 -7.88 3.96
C LYS A 43 -3.96 -6.82 2.92
N VAL A 44 -2.66 -6.63 2.66
CA VAL A 44 -2.21 -5.73 1.59
C VAL A 44 -2.64 -6.26 0.23
N TYR A 45 -2.41 -7.56 -0.02
CA TYR A 45 -2.80 -8.20 -1.27
C TYR A 45 -4.29 -8.00 -1.56
N ASP A 46 -5.14 -8.25 -0.57
CA ASP A 46 -6.60 -8.06 -0.72
C ASP A 46 -6.96 -6.58 -0.94
N GLY A 47 -6.26 -5.65 -0.26
CA GLY A 47 -6.51 -4.22 -0.37
C GLY A 47 -6.03 -3.59 -1.69
N ILE A 48 -5.04 -4.16 -2.36
CA ILE A 48 -4.52 -3.63 -3.63
C ILE A 48 -5.58 -3.65 -4.73
N TRP A 49 -6.41 -4.67 -4.78
CA TRP A 49 -7.44 -4.81 -5.81
C TRP A 49 -8.54 -3.74 -5.70
N ASP A 50 -8.75 -3.19 -4.51
CA ASP A 50 -9.64 -2.04 -4.33
C ASP A 50 -9.08 -0.77 -5.03
N MET A 51 -7.80 -0.75 -5.39
CA MET A 51 -7.14 0.36 -6.06
C MET A 51 -7.13 0.23 -7.59
N GLN A 52 -7.61 -0.89 -8.13
CA GLN A 52 -7.72 -1.08 -9.57
C GLN A 52 -8.95 -0.37 -10.13
N ASN A 53 -8.77 0.35 -11.23
CA ASN A 53 -9.84 1.00 -11.96
C ASN A 53 -10.37 0.11 -13.10
N GLU A 54 -11.50 0.48 -13.68
CA GLU A 54 -12.14 -0.25 -14.78
C GLU A 54 -11.29 -0.35 -16.03
N ASP A 55 -10.35 0.60 -16.22
CA ASP A 55 -9.37 0.59 -17.31
C ASP A 55 -8.21 -0.40 -17.10
N GLY A 56 -8.22 -1.13 -15.98
CA GLY A 56 -7.17 -2.07 -15.58
C GLY A 56 -5.97 -1.43 -14.89
N GLY A 57 -5.84 -0.11 -14.92
CA GLY A 57 -4.79 0.62 -14.22
C GLY A 57 -5.07 0.74 -12.73
N PHE A 58 -4.04 1.11 -11.98
CA PHE A 58 -4.15 1.34 -10.55
C PHE A 58 -4.03 2.83 -10.22
N CYS A 59 -4.77 3.24 -9.20
CA CYS A 59 -4.69 4.58 -8.64
C CYS A 59 -3.71 4.64 -7.47
N TRP A 60 -3.29 5.88 -7.12
CA TRP A 60 -2.40 6.12 -5.98
C TRP A 60 -3.05 5.78 -4.65
N ALA A 61 -4.27 6.28 -4.44
CA ALA A 61 -5.08 6.02 -3.26
C ALA A 61 -6.56 6.19 -3.61
N ARG A 62 -7.43 5.45 -2.94
CA ARG A 62 -8.88 5.55 -3.15
C ARG A 62 -9.54 6.08 -1.90
N ARG A 63 -10.45 7.04 -2.06
CA ARG A 63 -11.30 7.50 -0.98
C ARG A 63 -12.27 6.38 -0.60
N ARG A 64 -12.31 6.03 0.66
CA ARG A 64 -13.37 5.16 1.16
C ARG A 64 -14.62 5.99 1.40
N THR A 65 -15.58 5.87 0.50
CA THR A 65 -16.89 6.56 0.54
C THR A 65 -17.75 6.17 1.75
N ARG A 66 -17.42 5.11 2.47
CA ARG A 66 -18.15 4.69 3.67
C ARG A 66 -17.50 5.26 4.92
N TRP A 67 -17.90 6.47 5.23
CA TRP A 67 -17.52 7.30 6.37
C TRP A 67 -17.36 6.52 7.69
N LEU A 68 -18.34 5.71 8.07
CA LEU A 68 -18.31 4.94 9.32
C LEU A 68 -17.25 3.80 9.31
N LYS A 69 -17.07 3.09 8.20
CA LYS A 69 -16.10 1.98 8.14
C LYS A 69 -14.65 2.43 8.17
N GLY A 70 -14.36 3.67 7.75
CA GLY A 70 -13.01 4.24 7.78
C GLY A 70 -12.59 4.76 9.16
N TYR A 71 -13.53 5.26 9.96
CA TYR A 71 -13.23 5.86 11.27
C TYR A 71 -13.20 4.86 12.42
N ILE A 72 -13.94 3.75 12.35
CA ILE A 72 -13.94 2.74 13.41
C ILE A 72 -12.53 2.18 13.67
N PRO A 73 -11.76 1.75 12.66
CA PRO A 73 -10.38 1.32 12.86
C PRO A 73 -9.47 2.43 13.40
N LEU A 74 -9.68 3.68 12.97
CA LEU A 74 -8.94 4.83 13.49
C LEU A 74 -9.22 5.05 14.98
N LEU A 75 -10.47 4.92 15.41
CA LEU A 75 -10.85 5.00 16.82
C LEU A 75 -10.25 3.86 17.65
N THR A 76 -10.20 2.63 17.13
CA THR A 76 -9.57 1.50 17.82
C THR A 76 -8.07 1.67 17.96
N ASP A 77 -7.39 2.26 16.97
CA ASP A 77 -5.96 2.57 17.05
C ASP A 77 -5.65 3.68 18.06
N ILE A 78 -6.55 4.61 18.29
CA ILE A 78 -6.44 5.64 19.35
C ILE A 78 -6.23 4.98 20.71
N PHE A 79 -7.04 3.98 21.02
CA PHE A 79 -6.94 3.27 22.30
C PHE A 79 -5.69 2.38 22.39
N ARG A 80 -5.11 2.03 21.26
CA ARG A 80 -3.92 1.18 21.18
C ARG A 80 -2.62 1.98 21.24
N HIS A 81 -2.59 3.16 20.64
CA HIS A 81 -1.46 4.08 20.67
C HIS A 81 -1.78 5.24 21.59
N ARG A 82 -1.14 5.28 22.76
CA ARG A 82 -1.30 6.35 23.78
C ARG A 82 -0.70 7.71 23.36
N ASP A 83 -0.38 7.88 22.10
CA ASP A 83 0.21 9.10 21.55
C ASP A 83 -0.89 10.01 20.97
N LEU A 84 -1.24 11.03 21.73
CA LEU A 84 -2.25 12.02 21.35
C LEU A 84 -1.86 12.84 20.11
N LEU A 85 -0.56 13.06 19.90
CA LEU A 85 -0.07 13.79 18.71
C LEU A 85 -0.26 12.96 17.44
N TYR A 86 0.09 11.66 17.49
CA TYR A 86 -0.14 10.74 16.39
C TYR A 86 -1.63 10.68 16.04
N TRP A 87 -2.49 10.58 17.04
CA TRP A 87 -3.93 10.57 16.85
C TRP A 87 -4.44 11.85 16.20
N TYR A 88 -4.05 13.00 16.71
CA TYR A 88 -4.45 14.33 16.18
C TYR A 88 -4.04 14.46 14.70
N LEU A 89 -2.81 14.11 14.37
CA LEU A 89 -2.29 14.20 13.01
C LEU A 89 -3.01 13.24 12.05
N SER A 90 -3.25 11.99 12.49
CA SER A 90 -3.96 10.99 11.71
C SER A 90 -5.42 11.39 11.45
N TRP A 91 -6.10 11.86 12.48
CA TRP A 91 -7.48 12.33 12.37
C TRP A 91 -7.62 13.58 11.50
N ARG A 92 -6.78 14.57 11.72
CA ARG A 92 -6.71 15.78 10.89
C ARG A 92 -6.46 15.46 9.43
N SER A 93 -5.56 14.53 9.16
CA SER A 93 -5.23 14.09 7.81
C SER A 93 -6.39 13.33 7.16
N ALA A 94 -7.04 12.42 7.91
CA ALA A 94 -8.21 11.69 7.42
C ALA A 94 -9.36 12.65 7.05
N ILE A 95 -9.66 13.64 7.90
CA ILE A 95 -10.67 14.66 7.58
C ILE A 95 -10.27 15.44 6.34
N ARG A 96 -9.03 15.90 6.27
CA ARG A 96 -8.56 16.70 5.14
C ARG A 96 -8.71 15.96 3.82
N ILE A 97 -8.35 14.67 3.78
CA ILE A 97 -8.47 13.84 2.58
C ILE A 97 -9.93 13.65 2.18
N GLN A 98 -10.83 13.46 3.16
CA GLN A 98 -12.25 13.26 2.89
C GLN A 98 -12.98 14.54 2.47
N THR A 99 -12.49 15.69 2.90
CA THR A 99 -13.16 17.01 2.65
C THR A 99 -12.60 17.74 1.44
N LEU A 100 -11.41 17.39 0.96
CA LEU A 100 -10.84 18.04 -0.23
C LEU A 100 -11.57 17.57 -1.49
N PRO A 101 -12.12 18.47 -2.30
CA PRO A 101 -12.62 18.12 -3.64
C PRO A 101 -11.43 17.69 -4.50
N ASN A 102 -11.47 16.46 -5.03
CA ASN A 102 -10.48 15.89 -5.95
C ASN A 102 -9.02 16.20 -5.56
N PRO A 103 -8.50 15.56 -4.47
CA PRO A 103 -7.11 15.75 -4.12
C PRO A 103 -6.23 15.39 -5.32
N THR A 104 -5.32 16.27 -5.65
CA THR A 104 -4.41 16.07 -6.78
C THR A 104 -3.00 15.82 -6.29
N ILE A 105 -2.29 14.95 -6.98
CA ILE A 105 -0.87 14.72 -6.78
C ILE A 105 -0.12 15.52 -7.84
N LYS A 106 0.85 16.30 -7.39
CA LYS A 106 1.90 16.84 -8.26
C LYS A 106 3.14 15.99 -8.02
N THR A 107 3.44 15.12 -8.97
CA THR A 107 4.71 14.42 -8.96
C THR A 107 5.72 15.21 -9.78
N GLY A 108 6.99 15.21 -9.34
CA GLY A 108 8.06 15.87 -10.14
C GLY A 108 8.28 15.25 -11.53
N TRP A 109 7.61 14.13 -11.82
CA TRP A 109 7.69 13.39 -13.08
C TRP A 109 6.54 13.71 -14.04
N ALA A 110 5.46 14.31 -13.56
CA ALA A 110 4.32 14.67 -14.39
C ALA A 110 4.17 16.18 -14.47
N SER A 111 4.07 16.70 -15.69
CA SER A 111 3.77 18.11 -15.96
C SER A 111 2.37 18.51 -15.48
N ASN A 112 1.45 17.55 -15.32
CA ASN A 112 0.06 17.76 -14.96
C ASN A 112 -0.27 17.20 -13.58
N ALA A 113 -1.06 17.94 -12.81
CA ALA A 113 -1.70 17.43 -11.60
C ALA A 113 -2.77 16.41 -12.02
N ARG A 114 -2.81 15.26 -11.31
CA ARG A 114 -3.82 14.22 -11.50
C ARG A 114 -4.56 13.95 -10.20
N GLY A 115 -5.78 13.45 -10.31
CA GLY A 115 -6.54 12.99 -9.15
C GLY A 115 -5.89 11.75 -8.49
N TRP A 116 -6.10 11.60 -7.21
CA TRP A 116 -5.58 10.42 -6.48
C TRP A 116 -6.18 9.11 -6.97
N GLU A 117 -7.43 9.16 -7.42
CA GLU A 117 -8.20 8.00 -7.88
C GLU A 117 -8.03 7.72 -9.37
N ASP A 118 -7.29 8.56 -10.08
CA ASP A 118 -7.01 8.38 -11.50
C ASP A 118 -5.95 7.30 -11.69
N SER A 119 -6.11 6.45 -12.70
CA SER A 119 -5.10 5.49 -13.11
C SER A 119 -3.85 6.19 -13.62
N SER A 120 -2.69 5.66 -13.28
CA SER A 120 -1.43 6.14 -13.82
C SER A 120 -0.44 4.99 -14.02
N ILE A 121 0.45 5.16 -14.99
CA ILE A 121 1.53 4.20 -15.24
C ILE A 121 2.40 4.03 -13.99
N PHE A 122 2.69 5.12 -13.29
CA PHE A 122 3.52 5.10 -12.10
C PHE A 122 2.90 4.26 -10.97
N ASP A 123 1.62 4.51 -10.64
CA ASP A 123 0.94 3.77 -9.59
C ASP A 123 0.68 2.32 -10.00
N THR A 124 0.32 2.09 -11.25
CA THR A 124 0.17 0.74 -11.79
C THR A 124 1.46 -0.06 -11.67
N TRP A 125 2.59 0.54 -12.00
CA TRP A 125 3.90 -0.07 -11.85
C TRP A 125 4.19 -0.44 -10.39
N PHE A 126 4.03 0.49 -9.44
CA PHE A 126 4.25 0.20 -8.02
C PHE A 126 3.31 -0.89 -7.50
N ARG A 127 2.04 -0.88 -7.89
CA ARG A 127 1.07 -1.90 -7.47
C ARG A 127 1.41 -3.28 -8.04
N CYS A 128 1.81 -3.36 -9.30
CA CYS A 128 2.28 -4.61 -9.91
C CYS A 128 3.53 -5.15 -9.21
N LEU A 129 4.51 -4.30 -8.89
CA LEU A 129 5.68 -4.70 -8.11
C LEU A 129 5.29 -5.20 -6.73
N THR A 130 4.36 -4.52 -6.06
CA THR A 130 3.87 -4.94 -4.73
C THR A 130 3.23 -6.33 -4.79
N ILE A 131 2.39 -6.60 -5.79
CA ILE A 131 1.78 -7.94 -6.02
C ILE A 131 2.87 -8.98 -6.23
N ALA A 132 3.86 -8.66 -7.06
CA ALA A 132 4.95 -9.56 -7.37
C ALA A 132 5.82 -9.87 -6.14
N GLU A 133 6.14 -8.86 -5.30
CA GLU A 133 6.87 -9.06 -4.04
C GLU A 133 6.08 -9.95 -3.07
N ILE A 134 4.78 -9.69 -2.89
CA ILE A 134 3.91 -10.51 -2.05
C ILE A 134 3.87 -11.97 -2.53
N SER A 135 3.90 -12.20 -3.84
CA SER A 135 3.87 -13.54 -4.44
C SER A 135 5.06 -14.41 -4.07
N LYS A 136 6.18 -13.82 -3.62
CA LYS A 136 7.33 -14.58 -3.07
C LYS A 136 6.99 -15.28 -1.76
N VAL A 137 6.00 -14.80 -1.03
CA VAL A 137 5.60 -15.29 0.30
C VAL A 137 4.25 -16.00 0.26
N LEU A 138 3.27 -15.44 -0.45
CA LEU A 138 1.93 -15.97 -0.57
C LEU A 138 1.80 -16.78 -1.87
N THR A 139 2.05 -18.07 -1.79
CA THR A 139 2.01 -18.97 -2.97
C THR A 139 0.59 -19.40 -3.36
N ASP A 140 -0.38 -19.09 -2.55
CA ASP A 140 -1.79 -19.47 -2.68
C ASP A 140 -2.71 -18.34 -3.18
N VAL A 141 -2.13 -17.20 -3.60
CA VAL A 141 -2.89 -16.08 -4.17
C VAL A 141 -2.89 -16.13 -5.70
N PRO A 142 -3.89 -15.53 -6.36
CA PRO A 142 -3.83 -15.27 -7.80
C PRO A 142 -2.52 -14.59 -8.19
N TYR A 143 -2.00 -14.93 -9.35
CA TYR A 143 -0.70 -14.45 -9.87
C TYR A 143 0.55 -14.89 -9.10
N ALA A 144 0.43 -15.69 -8.02
CA ALA A 144 1.62 -16.26 -7.35
C ALA A 144 2.44 -17.16 -8.29
N GLN A 145 1.78 -17.84 -9.22
CA GLN A 145 2.42 -18.71 -10.23
C GLN A 145 2.82 -17.96 -11.51
N PHE A 146 2.57 -16.65 -11.57
CA PHE A 146 3.00 -15.86 -12.73
C PHE A 146 4.53 -15.80 -12.77
N PRO A 147 5.15 -15.96 -13.96
CA PRO A 147 6.60 -15.94 -14.09
C PRO A 147 7.13 -14.50 -13.99
N TRP A 148 7.07 -13.94 -12.79
CA TRP A 148 7.57 -12.61 -12.54
C TRP A 148 9.06 -12.53 -12.84
N GLN A 149 9.43 -11.70 -13.79
CA GLN A 149 10.82 -11.38 -14.09
C GLN A 149 11.14 -10.02 -13.49
N PHE A 150 11.75 -10.02 -12.33
CA PHE A 150 12.26 -8.80 -11.76
C PHE A 150 13.56 -8.43 -12.44
N LEU A 151 13.50 -7.47 -13.33
CA LEU A 151 14.70 -6.77 -13.73
C LEU A 151 15.25 -6.06 -12.51
N ARG A 152 16.51 -6.28 -12.17
CA ARG A 152 17.19 -5.51 -11.13
C ARG A 152 17.13 -4.04 -11.49
N VAL A 153 16.35 -3.29 -10.75
CA VAL A 153 16.32 -1.85 -10.90
C VAL A 153 17.27 -1.29 -9.86
N PRO A 154 18.39 -0.69 -10.23
CA PRO A 154 19.27 -0.03 -9.29
C PRO A 154 18.48 0.99 -8.45
N GLY A 155 18.50 0.84 -7.14
CA GLY A 155 17.82 1.74 -6.21
C GLY A 155 16.46 1.29 -5.69
N LEU A 156 15.89 0.20 -6.20
CA LEU A 156 14.67 -0.41 -5.68
C LEU A 156 14.98 -1.84 -5.22
N GLY A 157 15.53 -1.96 -4.04
CA GLY A 157 15.73 -3.25 -3.39
C GLY A 157 17.19 -3.67 -3.21
N TRP A 158 17.48 -4.11 -2.02
CA TRP A 158 18.78 -4.63 -1.58
C TRP A 158 18.81 -6.16 -1.77
N PHE A 159 18.56 -6.64 -2.97
CA PHE A 159 18.63 -8.08 -3.21
C PHE A 159 20.01 -8.45 -3.70
N SER A 160 20.79 -9.10 -2.85
CA SER A 160 21.94 -9.87 -3.30
C SER A 160 21.45 -11.12 -4.02
N ASP A 161 22.21 -11.59 -5.00
CA ASP A 161 21.93 -12.81 -5.76
C ASP A 161 21.97 -14.10 -4.93
N ASP A 162 22.19 -14.01 -3.63
CA ASP A 162 22.59 -15.11 -2.75
C ASP A 162 21.44 -15.54 -1.80
N ILE A 163 20.16 -15.36 -2.21
CA ILE A 163 19.02 -15.94 -1.50
C ILE A 163 18.30 -16.94 -2.39
#